data_4edb991728ecd0b3925125a8be01032e
#
_entry.id   4edb991728ecd0b3925125a8be01032e
#
_cell.length_a   1.000
_cell.length_b   1.000
_cell.length_c   1.000
_cell.angle_alpha   90.00
_cell.angle_beta   90.00
_cell.angle_gamma   90.00
#
_symmetry.space_group_name_H-M   'P 1'
#
loop_
_entity.id
_entity.type
_entity.pdbx_description
1 polymer ?
#
loop_
_entity_poly.entity_id
_entity_poly.type
_entity_poly.pdbx_seq_one_letter_code
_entity_poly.pdbx_strand_id
1 'polypeptide(L)'
;RPDRRVTGASNPGSNMNGVANQCCQNPYEIQPATIVEKISEAEDIETFRLRFVNQATRRGFRFAPGQFNMVYVFGVGEVAISIVSDPGQPGLLDHTIRVVGRVTKAIGRLKPGDVLGLRGPYGVGWPLDEARDKDVIIVTGGLGCAPVVGAIEYIFRRRDQYGAVKILHGVKTPHDLLYRARFD
;
A
#
# COMPACT_ATOMS: atom_id res chain seq x y z
N ARG A 1 66.01 -20.52 -7.63
CA ARG A 1 64.61 -20.45 -7.15
C ARG A 1 64.00 -19.20 -7.76
N PRO A 2 63.01 -19.31 -8.65
CA PRO A 2 62.37 -18.15 -9.22
C PRO A 2 61.15 -17.69 -8.40
N ASP A 3 61.06 -16.43 -8.37
CA ASP A 3 60.08 -15.53 -7.77
C ASP A 3 58.67 -15.77 -8.32
N ARG A 4 57.66 -16.03 -7.45
CA ARG A 4 56.26 -16.12 -7.84
C ARG A 4 55.60 -14.75 -7.65
N ARG A 5 55.43 -14.05 -8.74
CA ARG A 5 54.51 -12.87 -8.77
C ARG A 5 53.08 -13.38 -8.66
N VAL A 6 52.41 -12.94 -7.61
CA VAL A 6 50.97 -13.09 -7.43
C VAL A 6 50.27 -12.03 -8.26
N THR A 7 49.64 -12.42 -9.34
CA THR A 7 48.78 -11.56 -10.13
C THR A 7 47.44 -11.37 -9.39
N GLY A 8 47.15 -10.16 -8.99
CA GLY A 8 45.89 -9.79 -8.35
C GLY A 8 44.70 -9.98 -9.30
N ALA A 9 43.74 -10.77 -8.89
CA ALA A 9 42.44 -10.90 -9.54
C ALA A 9 41.66 -9.62 -9.27
N SER A 10 41.33 -8.89 -10.33
CA SER A 10 40.41 -7.78 -10.34
C SER A 10 38.97 -8.30 -10.06
N ASN A 11 38.43 -7.89 -8.94
CA ASN A 11 37.06 -8.12 -8.57
C ASN A 11 36.14 -7.25 -9.48
N PRO A 12 35.19 -7.83 -10.25
CA PRO A 12 34.26 -7.03 -11.00
C PRO A 12 33.27 -6.39 -10.00
N GLY A 13 33.36 -5.08 -9.88
CA GLY A 13 32.49 -4.28 -9.04
C GLY A 13 31.01 -4.57 -9.32
N SER A 14 30.34 -5.06 -8.30
CA SER A 14 28.89 -5.13 -8.25
C SER A 14 28.33 -3.72 -8.38
N ASN A 15 27.65 -3.50 -9.48
CA ASN A 15 26.98 -2.24 -9.82
C ASN A 15 25.77 -2.04 -8.88
N MET A 16 26.01 -1.49 -7.69
CA MET A 16 24.98 -1.11 -6.72
C MET A 16 24.47 0.31 -6.99
N ASN A 17 24.22 0.67 -8.23
CA ASN A 17 23.68 1.96 -8.63
C ASN A 17 22.21 1.88 -9.05
N GLY A 18 21.35 1.32 -8.19
CA GLY A 18 19.89 1.24 -8.43
C GLY A 18 19.01 1.67 -7.27
N VAL A 19 19.59 2.07 -6.12
CA VAL A 19 18.81 2.45 -4.93
C VAL A 19 19.21 3.83 -4.40
N ALA A 20 19.55 4.74 -5.30
CA ALA A 20 19.89 6.12 -4.90
C ALA A 20 18.73 7.05 -5.28
N ASN A 21 17.97 7.45 -4.30
CA ASN A 21 17.09 8.60 -4.09
C ASN A 21 15.66 8.23 -3.62
N GLN A 22 15.51 7.30 -2.69
CA GLN A 22 14.46 7.51 -1.69
C GLN A 22 14.97 8.67 -0.84
N CYS A 23 14.44 9.86 -1.09
CA CYS A 23 14.54 10.98 -0.17
C CYS A 23 14.26 10.41 1.22
N CYS A 24 15.28 10.49 2.13
CA CYS A 24 15.21 9.89 3.46
C CYS A 24 14.09 10.57 4.26
N GLN A 25 12.85 10.20 3.99
CA GLN A 25 11.75 10.56 4.86
C GLN A 25 11.97 9.79 6.16
N ASN A 26 12.11 10.52 7.24
CA ASN A 26 12.15 9.91 8.56
C ASN A 26 10.86 9.08 8.72
N PRO A 27 10.94 7.74 8.81
CA PRO A 27 9.73 6.90 8.88
C PRO A 27 8.92 7.13 10.15
N TYR A 28 9.50 7.84 11.13
CA TYR A 28 8.83 8.21 12.37
C TYR A 28 8.14 9.57 12.30
N GLU A 29 8.37 10.34 11.24
CA GLU A 29 7.75 11.65 11.07
C GLU A 29 6.31 11.49 10.58
N ILE A 30 5.38 12.08 11.33
CA ILE A 30 3.96 12.08 10.97
C ILE A 30 3.71 13.15 9.91
N GLN A 31 3.25 12.73 8.74
CA GLN A 31 2.89 13.62 7.64
C GLN A 31 1.39 13.90 7.65
N PRO A 32 0.94 15.15 7.76
CA PRO A 32 -0.48 15.48 7.71
C PRO A 32 -1.09 15.13 6.34
N ALA A 33 -2.29 14.52 6.38
CA ALA A 33 -3.08 14.19 5.20
C ALA A 33 -4.54 14.58 5.41
N THR A 34 -5.14 15.20 4.41
CA THR A 34 -6.54 15.58 4.39
C THR A 34 -7.39 14.44 3.85
N ILE A 35 -8.53 14.19 4.47
CA ILE A 35 -9.55 13.28 3.94
C ILE A 35 -10.24 13.99 2.76
N VAL A 36 -10.10 13.42 1.56
CA VAL A 36 -10.71 13.93 0.33
C VAL A 36 -12.10 13.34 0.16
N GLU A 37 -12.24 12.07 0.49
CA GLU A 37 -13.48 11.32 0.30
C GLU A 37 -13.59 10.22 1.35
N LYS A 38 -14.83 9.88 1.70
CA LYS A 38 -15.18 8.78 2.60
C LYS A 38 -16.23 7.93 1.93
N ILE A 39 -15.94 6.65 1.72
CA ILE A 39 -16.77 5.71 0.97
C ILE A 39 -17.21 4.60 1.93
N SER A 40 -18.51 4.36 2.03
CA SER A 40 -19.04 3.23 2.77
C SER A 40 -18.92 1.95 1.91
N GLU A 41 -18.19 0.98 2.40
CA GLU A 41 -17.99 -0.31 1.70
C GLU A 41 -18.97 -1.38 2.19
N ALA A 42 -19.17 -1.47 3.50
CA ALA A 42 -20.10 -2.36 4.17
C ALA A 42 -20.41 -1.81 5.58
N GLU A 43 -21.20 -2.54 6.39
CA GLU A 43 -21.46 -2.19 7.77
C GLU A 43 -20.14 -2.09 8.55
N ASP A 44 -19.92 -0.95 9.21
CA ASP A 44 -18.70 -0.62 9.97
C ASP A 44 -17.39 -0.65 9.15
N ILE A 45 -17.45 -0.69 7.81
CA ILE A 45 -16.27 -0.69 6.94
C ILE A 45 -16.32 0.50 6.00
N GLU A 46 -15.30 1.35 6.09
CA GLU A 46 -15.20 2.59 5.34
C GLU A 46 -13.84 2.71 4.67
N THR A 47 -13.81 3.21 3.44
CA THR A 47 -12.60 3.59 2.73
C THR A 47 -12.42 5.10 2.82
N PHE A 48 -11.25 5.51 3.32
CA PHE A 48 -10.83 6.91 3.41
C PHE A 48 -9.83 7.19 2.30
N ARG A 49 -10.17 8.09 1.41
CA ARG A 49 -9.25 8.62 0.39
C ARG A 49 -8.54 9.83 0.94
N LEU A 50 -7.23 9.75 1.00
CA LEU A 50 -6.36 10.71 1.66
C LEU A 50 -5.44 11.40 0.67
N ARG A 51 -5.10 12.64 0.98
CA ARG A 51 -4.12 13.43 0.23
C ARG A 51 -3.17 14.11 1.19
N PHE A 52 -1.87 13.88 1.05
CA PHE A 52 -0.88 14.61 1.85
C PHE A 52 -1.03 16.13 1.66
N VAL A 53 -0.98 16.86 2.77
CA VAL A 53 -1.04 18.33 2.77
C VAL A 53 0.21 18.89 2.10
N ASN A 54 1.39 18.38 2.44
CA ASN A 54 2.65 18.78 1.84
C ASN A 54 2.76 18.27 0.39
N GLN A 55 2.99 19.19 -0.56
CA GLN A 55 3.09 18.86 -1.97
C GLN A 55 4.34 18.03 -2.31
N ALA A 56 5.48 18.28 -1.64
CA ALA A 56 6.69 17.51 -1.86
C ALA A 56 6.51 16.06 -1.40
N THR A 57 5.92 15.84 -0.22
CA THR A 57 5.54 14.51 0.29
C THR A 57 4.60 13.81 -0.69
N ARG A 58 3.57 14.50 -1.17
CA ARG A 58 2.61 13.97 -2.15
C ARG A 58 3.28 13.48 -3.44
N ARG A 59 4.24 14.24 -3.95
CA ARG A 59 4.97 13.89 -5.17
C ARG A 59 6.03 12.81 -4.94
N GLY A 60 6.60 12.75 -3.74
CA GLY A 60 7.70 11.87 -3.37
C GLY A 60 7.28 10.53 -2.77
N PHE A 61 6.06 10.42 -2.24
CA PHE A 61 5.59 9.20 -1.58
C PHE A 61 5.49 8.04 -2.58
N ARG A 62 6.16 6.94 -2.26
CA ARG A 62 6.16 5.72 -3.06
C ARG A 62 5.88 4.54 -2.16
N PHE A 63 5.11 3.59 -2.64
CA PHE A 63 4.79 2.35 -1.93
C PHE A 63 4.62 1.20 -2.93
N ALA A 64 4.70 -0.03 -2.43
CA ALA A 64 4.37 -1.23 -3.17
C ALA A 64 3.02 -1.79 -2.69
N PRO A 65 2.23 -2.45 -3.57
CA PRO A 65 1.01 -3.13 -3.15
C PRO A 65 1.28 -4.11 -2.01
N GLY A 66 0.48 -4.08 -0.94
CA GLY A 66 0.66 -4.90 0.26
C GLY A 66 1.31 -4.16 1.43
N GLN A 67 1.90 -3.00 1.21
CA GLN A 67 2.41 -2.15 2.30
C GLN A 67 1.27 -1.44 3.04
N PHE A 68 1.58 -0.94 4.23
CA PHE A 68 0.64 -0.25 5.11
C PHE A 68 1.22 1.07 5.66
N ASN A 69 0.36 1.92 6.16
CA ASN A 69 0.74 3.10 6.94
C ASN A 69 0.25 2.97 8.38
N MET A 70 0.94 3.64 9.29
CA MET A 70 0.36 4.00 10.58
C MET A 70 -0.52 5.23 10.36
N VAL A 71 -1.81 5.07 10.61
CA VAL A 71 -2.81 6.14 10.53
C VAL A 71 -2.98 6.72 11.93
N TYR A 72 -2.64 7.98 12.11
CA TYR A 72 -2.59 8.67 13.39
C TYR A 72 -3.73 9.67 13.53
N VAL A 73 -4.45 9.60 14.63
CA VAL A 73 -5.46 10.60 15.02
C VAL A 73 -4.91 11.41 16.18
N PHE A 74 -4.77 12.71 16.00
CA PHE A 74 -4.20 13.63 16.98
C PHE A 74 -4.96 13.55 18.32
N GLY A 75 -4.24 13.34 19.41
CA GLY A 75 -4.80 13.20 20.74
C GLY A 75 -5.45 11.84 21.06
N VAL A 76 -5.48 10.89 20.10
CA VAL A 76 -6.09 9.57 20.31
C VAL A 76 -5.07 8.43 20.18
N GLY A 77 -4.23 8.44 19.14
CA GLY A 77 -3.24 7.41 18.87
C GLY A 77 -3.21 6.99 17.40
N GLU A 78 -2.56 5.86 17.13
CA GLU A 78 -2.36 5.35 15.78
C GLU A 78 -2.75 3.88 15.63
N VAL A 79 -2.94 3.46 14.38
CA VAL A 79 -3.26 2.08 13.99
C VAL A 79 -2.66 1.77 12.63
N ALA A 80 -2.15 0.54 12.46
CA ALA A 80 -1.63 0.06 11.18
C ALA A 80 -2.80 -0.27 10.23
N ILE A 81 -2.81 0.36 9.05
CA ILE A 81 -3.85 0.15 8.02
C ILE A 81 -3.20 -0.03 6.66
N SER A 82 -3.56 -1.10 5.95
CA SER A 82 -3.09 -1.39 4.60
C SER A 82 -3.41 -0.26 3.62
N ILE A 83 -2.50 0.00 2.69
CA ILE A 83 -2.74 0.88 1.56
C ILE A 83 -3.49 0.07 0.51
N VAL A 84 -4.68 0.53 0.11
CA VAL A 84 -5.53 -0.16 -0.86
C VAL A 84 -5.54 0.51 -2.24
N SER A 85 -4.81 1.61 -2.41
CA SER A 85 -4.63 2.26 -3.70
C SER A 85 -3.65 1.51 -4.59
N ASP A 86 -3.76 1.75 -5.90
CA ASP A 86 -2.72 1.37 -6.86
C ASP A 86 -1.55 2.38 -6.78
N PRO A 87 -0.29 1.91 -6.62
CA PRO A 87 0.88 2.79 -6.64
C PRO A 87 1.09 3.53 -7.97
N GLY A 88 0.45 3.09 -9.04
CA GLY A 88 0.44 3.78 -10.34
C GLY A 88 -0.43 5.04 -10.37
N GLN A 89 -1.20 5.33 -9.33
CA GLN A 89 -1.99 6.56 -9.20
C GLN A 89 -1.39 7.48 -8.12
N PRO A 90 -0.46 8.36 -8.47
CA PRO A 90 0.19 9.22 -7.50
C PRO A 90 -0.76 10.27 -6.92
N GLY A 91 -0.55 10.62 -5.67
CA GLY A 91 -1.16 11.78 -5.00
C GLY A 91 -2.41 11.50 -4.19
N LEU A 92 -3.02 10.32 -4.31
CA LEU A 92 -4.11 9.85 -3.46
C LEU A 92 -3.77 8.51 -2.83
N LEU A 93 -4.17 8.32 -1.58
CA LEU A 93 -3.98 7.09 -0.82
C LEU A 93 -5.32 6.66 -0.25
N ASP A 94 -5.74 5.45 -0.55
CA ASP A 94 -6.94 4.87 0.00
C ASP A 94 -6.58 3.91 1.15
N HIS A 95 -7.32 3.99 2.24
CA HIS A 95 -7.22 3.12 3.40
C HIS A 95 -8.61 2.63 3.78
N THR A 96 -8.83 1.31 3.78
CA THR A 96 -10.11 0.72 4.20
C THR A 96 -10.02 0.24 5.63
N ILE A 97 -10.94 0.69 6.46
CA ILE A 97 -10.88 0.59 7.91
C ILE A 97 -12.19 0.02 8.45
N ARG A 98 -12.09 -1.03 9.27
CA ARG A 98 -13.22 -1.45 10.11
C ARG A 98 -13.27 -0.62 11.38
N VAL A 99 -14.40 0.02 11.63
CA VAL A 99 -14.63 0.98 12.73
C VAL A 99 -15.03 0.23 14.01
N VAL A 100 -14.07 -0.43 14.68
CA VAL A 100 -14.34 -1.27 15.86
C VAL A 100 -13.55 -0.91 17.11
N GLY A 101 -12.33 -0.40 16.98
CA GLY A 101 -11.43 -0.05 18.10
C GLY A 101 -11.45 1.44 18.45
N ARG A 102 -10.74 1.82 19.52
CA ARG A 102 -10.67 3.22 19.98
C ARG A 102 -10.19 4.17 18.86
N VAL A 103 -9.09 3.86 18.22
CA VAL A 103 -8.50 4.71 17.16
C VAL A 103 -9.36 4.67 15.90
N THR A 104 -9.81 3.49 15.46
CA THR A 104 -10.64 3.36 14.26
C THR A 104 -12.01 4.01 14.43
N LYS A 105 -12.59 4.00 15.65
CA LYS A 105 -13.82 4.77 15.95
C LYS A 105 -13.59 6.28 15.89
N ALA A 106 -12.40 6.76 16.27
CA ALA A 106 -12.05 8.16 16.13
C ALA A 106 -11.90 8.53 14.64
N ILE A 107 -11.23 7.68 13.83
CA ILE A 107 -11.14 7.86 12.38
C ILE A 107 -12.54 7.87 11.74
N GLY A 108 -13.42 6.93 12.12
CA GLY A 108 -14.78 6.82 11.58
C GLY A 108 -15.66 8.08 11.81
N ARG A 109 -15.33 8.94 12.79
CA ARG A 109 -16.03 10.21 13.04
C ARG A 109 -15.54 11.35 12.16
N LEU A 110 -14.37 11.20 11.55
CA LEU A 110 -13.80 12.22 10.67
C LEU A 110 -14.59 12.31 9.35
N LYS A 111 -14.54 13.48 8.74
CA LYS A 111 -15.27 13.83 7.52
C LYS A 111 -14.32 14.33 6.44
N PRO A 112 -14.73 14.36 5.18
CA PRO A 112 -13.99 15.07 4.14
C PRO A 112 -13.65 16.51 4.57
N GLY A 113 -12.38 16.89 4.40
CA GLY A 113 -11.78 18.13 4.89
C GLY A 113 -11.02 18.01 6.20
N ASP A 114 -11.31 17.01 7.04
CA ASP A 114 -10.54 16.77 8.26
C ASP A 114 -9.13 16.26 7.96
N VAL A 115 -8.23 16.44 8.93
CA VAL A 115 -6.82 16.07 8.82
C VAL A 115 -6.48 14.97 9.81
N LEU A 116 -5.78 13.97 9.33
CA LEU A 116 -5.14 12.92 10.13
C LEU A 116 -3.64 12.85 9.80
N GLY A 117 -2.89 12.05 10.55
CA GLY A 117 -1.46 11.84 10.31
C GLY A 117 -1.21 10.51 9.62
N LEU A 118 -0.22 10.48 8.74
CA LEU A 118 0.29 9.26 8.13
C LEU A 118 1.79 9.17 8.37
N ARG A 119 2.29 7.98 8.67
CA ARG A 119 3.71 7.64 8.61
C ARG A 119 3.88 6.26 7.99
N GLY A 120 4.92 6.12 7.17
CA GLY A 120 5.19 4.92 6.38
C GLY A 120 5.77 5.26 5.02
N PRO A 121 5.70 4.36 4.01
CA PRO A 121 5.05 3.04 4.10
C PRO A 121 5.89 2.03 4.88
N TYR A 122 5.24 1.06 5.50
CA TYR A 122 5.86 -0.05 6.21
C TYR A 122 5.52 -1.39 5.58
N GLY A 123 6.27 -2.42 5.96
CA GLY A 123 6.07 -3.78 5.47
C GLY A 123 6.72 -4.01 4.10
N VAL A 124 6.55 -5.23 3.60
CA VAL A 124 7.05 -5.68 2.30
C VAL A 124 5.87 -5.77 1.33
N GLY A 125 6.07 -5.34 0.09
CA GLY A 125 5.06 -5.50 -0.97
C GLY A 125 4.85 -6.96 -1.36
N TRP A 126 3.73 -7.24 -2.02
CA TRP A 126 3.48 -8.53 -2.65
C TRP A 126 4.53 -8.79 -3.75
N PRO A 127 4.99 -10.03 -3.95
CA PRO A 127 6.03 -10.39 -4.92
C PRO A 127 5.49 -10.41 -6.36
N LEU A 128 4.95 -9.28 -6.82
CA LEU A 128 4.25 -9.18 -8.10
C LEU A 128 5.19 -9.31 -9.30
N ASP A 129 6.46 -8.92 -9.15
CA ASP A 129 7.45 -9.09 -10.21
C ASP A 129 7.83 -10.58 -10.41
N GLU A 130 7.81 -11.37 -9.35
CA GLU A 130 8.04 -12.82 -9.42
C GLU A 130 6.87 -13.58 -10.05
N ALA A 131 5.69 -12.96 -10.06
CA ALA A 131 4.46 -13.51 -10.65
C ALA A 131 4.31 -13.18 -12.13
N ARG A 132 5.22 -12.42 -12.75
CA ARG A 132 5.20 -12.13 -14.19
C ARG A 132 5.25 -13.42 -15.00
N ASP A 133 4.50 -13.44 -16.09
CA ASP A 133 4.34 -14.58 -17.00
C ASP A 133 3.76 -15.86 -16.35
N LYS A 134 3.24 -15.74 -15.11
CA LYS A 134 2.61 -16.85 -14.37
C LYS A 134 1.11 -16.65 -14.20
N ASP A 135 0.41 -17.73 -13.96
CA ASP A 135 -0.97 -17.69 -13.47
C ASP A 135 -1.00 -17.23 -12.01
N VAL A 136 -1.94 -16.35 -11.71
CA VAL A 136 -2.09 -15.74 -10.38
C VAL A 136 -3.42 -16.14 -9.78
N ILE A 137 -3.39 -16.71 -8.58
CA ILE A 137 -4.60 -17.02 -7.80
C ILE A 137 -4.55 -16.21 -6.51
N ILE A 138 -5.56 -15.38 -6.30
CA ILE A 138 -5.73 -14.57 -5.09
C ILE A 138 -6.93 -15.12 -4.32
N VAL A 139 -6.69 -15.52 -3.07
CA VAL A 139 -7.74 -16.05 -2.17
C VAL A 139 -7.83 -15.13 -0.96
N THR A 140 -9.01 -14.58 -0.70
CA THR A 140 -9.24 -13.65 0.42
C THR A 140 -10.57 -13.93 1.11
N GLY A 141 -10.76 -13.34 2.30
CA GLY A 141 -12.02 -13.41 3.04
C GLY A 141 -12.34 -12.12 3.78
N GLY A 142 -13.57 -11.65 3.66
CA GLY A 142 -14.03 -10.41 4.33
C GLY A 142 -13.08 -9.24 4.13
N LEU A 143 -12.75 -8.50 5.21
CA LEU A 143 -11.83 -7.37 5.16
C LEU A 143 -10.39 -7.76 4.78
N GLY A 144 -10.02 -9.04 4.83
CA GLY A 144 -8.71 -9.52 4.36
C GLY A 144 -8.44 -9.28 2.87
N CYS A 145 -9.44 -8.85 2.09
CA CYS A 145 -9.23 -8.38 0.71
C CYS A 145 -8.51 -7.02 0.65
N ALA A 146 -8.63 -6.16 1.67
CA ALA A 146 -8.03 -4.82 1.66
C ALA A 146 -6.52 -4.83 1.33
N PRO A 147 -5.65 -5.64 1.96
CA PRO A 147 -4.22 -5.64 1.64
C PRO A 147 -3.88 -6.16 0.23
N VAL A 148 -4.82 -6.78 -0.49
CA VAL A 148 -4.58 -7.30 -1.84
C VAL A 148 -5.26 -6.49 -2.95
N VAL A 149 -6.17 -5.57 -2.63
CA VAL A 149 -6.86 -4.73 -3.64
C VAL A 149 -5.86 -3.95 -4.49
N GLY A 150 -4.87 -3.30 -3.88
CA GLY A 150 -3.82 -2.60 -4.63
C GLY A 150 -3.00 -3.52 -5.54
N ALA A 151 -2.81 -4.80 -5.16
CA ALA A 151 -2.16 -5.79 -6.01
C ALA A 151 -3.06 -6.21 -7.18
N ILE A 152 -4.35 -6.38 -6.93
CA ILE A 152 -5.33 -6.69 -7.98
C ILE A 152 -5.32 -5.56 -9.03
N GLU A 153 -5.48 -4.30 -8.61
CA GLU A 153 -5.46 -3.15 -9.52
C GLU A 153 -4.12 -3.04 -10.27
N TYR A 154 -3.00 -3.29 -9.59
CA TYR A 154 -1.67 -3.31 -10.20
C TYR A 154 -1.57 -4.35 -11.33
N ILE A 155 -2.06 -5.58 -11.10
CA ILE A 155 -2.08 -6.67 -12.06
C ILE A 155 -3.01 -6.32 -13.24
N PHE A 156 -4.22 -5.83 -12.98
CA PHE A 156 -5.18 -5.50 -14.03
C PHE A 156 -4.69 -4.39 -14.97
N ARG A 157 -3.97 -3.42 -14.46
CA ARG A 157 -3.35 -2.36 -15.28
C ARG A 157 -2.16 -2.85 -16.12
N ARG A 158 -1.61 -4.01 -15.78
CA ARG A 158 -0.48 -4.66 -16.47
C ARG A 158 -0.85 -6.07 -16.88
N ARG A 159 -2.08 -6.22 -17.34
CA ARG A 159 -2.71 -7.53 -17.55
C ARG A 159 -1.91 -8.43 -18.52
N ASP A 160 -1.26 -7.82 -19.49
CA ASP A 160 -0.39 -8.43 -20.49
C ASP A 160 0.88 -9.07 -19.88
N GLN A 161 1.26 -8.68 -18.67
CA GLN A 161 2.44 -9.20 -17.99
C GLN A 161 2.14 -10.43 -17.10
N TYR A 162 0.90 -10.91 -17.07
CA TYR A 162 0.49 -12.03 -16.22
C TYR A 162 -0.31 -13.06 -17.00
N GLY A 163 -0.20 -14.33 -16.61
CA GLY A 163 -1.00 -15.43 -17.12
C GLY A 163 -2.49 -15.32 -16.72
N ALA A 164 -3.17 -16.41 -16.49
CA ALA A 164 -4.55 -16.40 -15.99
C ALA A 164 -4.60 -15.79 -14.58
N VAL A 165 -5.59 -14.90 -14.33
CA VAL A 165 -5.81 -14.31 -13.00
C VAL A 165 -7.15 -14.76 -12.48
N LYS A 166 -7.15 -15.39 -11.30
CA LYS A 166 -8.35 -15.85 -10.60
C LYS A 166 -8.41 -15.23 -9.22
N ILE A 167 -9.55 -14.61 -8.88
CA ILE A 167 -9.79 -13.99 -7.58
C ILE A 167 -10.94 -14.73 -6.91
N LEU A 168 -10.69 -15.27 -5.72
CA LEU A 168 -11.67 -15.94 -4.88
C LEU A 168 -11.83 -15.11 -3.60
N HIS A 169 -13.00 -14.52 -3.42
CA HIS A 169 -13.31 -13.70 -2.25
C HIS A 169 -14.48 -14.28 -1.49
N GLY A 170 -14.21 -14.83 -0.30
CA GLY A 170 -15.21 -15.38 0.60
C GLY A 170 -15.81 -14.30 1.50
N VAL A 171 -17.15 -14.23 1.56
CA VAL A 171 -17.91 -13.34 2.45
C VAL A 171 -19.03 -14.11 3.12
N LYS A 172 -19.53 -13.61 4.25
CA LYS A 172 -20.64 -14.25 4.96
C LYS A 172 -21.97 -14.07 4.24
N THR A 173 -22.21 -12.86 3.75
CA THR A 173 -23.40 -12.51 2.98
C THR A 173 -23.01 -11.66 1.75
N PRO A 174 -23.87 -11.58 0.72
CA PRO A 174 -23.60 -10.70 -0.42
C PRO A 174 -23.42 -9.21 -0.05
N HIS A 175 -23.97 -8.79 1.09
CA HIS A 175 -23.82 -7.39 1.58
C HIS A 175 -22.42 -7.10 2.13
N ASP A 176 -21.67 -8.13 2.51
CA ASP A 176 -20.29 -8.01 3.02
C ASP A 176 -19.25 -7.94 1.89
N LEU A 177 -19.67 -8.01 0.62
CA LEU A 177 -18.79 -7.91 -0.52
C LEU A 177 -18.27 -6.48 -0.64
N LEU A 178 -16.97 -6.30 -0.43
CA LEU A 178 -16.30 -5.00 -0.49
C LEU A 178 -15.89 -4.64 -1.92
N TYR A 179 -15.72 -3.35 -2.18
CA TYR A 179 -15.19 -2.80 -3.43
C TYR A 179 -16.02 -3.14 -4.67
N ARG A 180 -17.33 -3.33 -4.55
CA ARG A 180 -18.21 -3.61 -5.70
C ARG A 180 -18.00 -2.61 -6.83
N ALA A 181 -18.04 -1.33 -6.52
CA ALA A 181 -17.86 -0.26 -7.51
C ALA A 181 -16.47 -0.21 -8.18
N ARG A 182 -15.49 -0.98 -7.66
CA ARG A 182 -14.15 -1.07 -8.26
C ARG A 182 -14.00 -2.25 -9.22
N PHE A 183 -14.82 -3.29 -9.06
CA PHE A 183 -14.66 -4.56 -9.76
C PHE A 183 -15.88 -4.97 -10.60
N ASP A 184 -16.97 -4.19 -10.58
CA ASP A 184 -18.11 -4.25 -11.51
C ASP A 184 -17.81 -3.42 -12.75
#